data_e296b2bc40a99c384b87a89423b6073f
#
_entry.id   e296b2bc40a99c384b87a89423b6073f
#
_cell.length_a   1.000
_cell.length_b   1.000
_cell.length_c   1.000
_cell.angle_alpha   90.00
_cell.angle_beta   90.00
_cell.angle_gamma   90.00
#
_symmetry.space_group_name_H-M   'P 1'
#
loop_
_entity.id
_entity.type
_entity.pdbx_description
1 polymer ?
#
loop_
_entity_poly.entity_id
_entity_poly.type
_entity_poly.pdbx_seq_one_letter_code
_entity_poly.pdbx_strand_id
1 'polypeptide(L)' 'MNPMDMMQIVGRISIFKKQHPKFGMFLSSVSQSGVRKGDILEVKYKAEDGRESVANIKLTDDDIETLNMLKNMRNNQ' A
#
# COMPACT_ATOMS: atom_id res chain seq x y z
N MET A 1 10.54 17.39 0.60
CA MET A 1 11.06 16.42 1.60
C MET A 1 12.56 16.25 1.38
N ASN A 2 13.34 16.37 2.44
CA ASN A 2 14.79 16.25 2.29
C ASN A 2 15.23 14.77 2.30
N PRO A 3 16.47 14.46 1.85
CA PRO A 3 16.91 13.08 1.76
C PRO A 3 16.91 12.32 3.09
N MET A 4 17.19 13.00 4.21
CA MET A 4 17.18 12.33 5.52
C MET A 4 15.76 11.89 5.91
N ASP A 5 14.76 12.73 5.63
CA ASP A 5 13.37 12.37 5.91
C ASP A 5 12.94 11.17 5.07
N MET A 6 13.35 11.13 3.82
CA MET A 6 13.06 9.99 2.94
C MET A 6 13.68 8.71 3.47
N MET A 7 14.92 8.76 3.94
CA MET A 7 15.59 7.59 4.50
C MET A 7 14.87 7.08 5.74
N GLN A 8 14.39 7.99 6.59
CA GLN A 8 13.65 7.61 7.79
C GLN A 8 12.33 6.93 7.42
N ILE A 9 11.61 7.46 6.43
CA ILE A 9 10.35 6.88 5.97
C ILE A 9 10.59 5.47 5.41
N VAL A 10 11.61 5.31 4.58
CA VAL A 10 11.94 3.99 4.02
C VAL A 10 12.25 2.99 5.12
N GLY A 11 13.00 3.42 6.15
CA GLY A 11 13.28 2.57 7.30
C GLY A 11 12.03 2.15 8.05
N ARG A 12 11.10 3.09 8.25
CA ARG A 12 9.84 2.80 8.94
C ARG A 12 8.97 1.83 8.11
N ILE A 13 8.94 2.01 6.80
CA ILE A 13 8.21 1.11 5.91
C ILE A 13 8.80 -0.30 5.99
N SER A 14 10.11 -0.42 6.06
CA SER A 14 10.77 -1.71 6.21
C SER A 14 10.35 -2.43 7.49
N ILE A 15 10.29 -1.69 8.60
CA ILE A 15 9.80 -2.23 9.88
C ILE A 15 8.35 -2.68 9.75
N PHE A 16 7.52 -1.85 9.14
CA PHE A 16 6.11 -2.16 8.92
C PHE A 16 5.95 -3.47 8.15
N LYS A 17 6.72 -3.65 7.09
CA LYS A 17 6.66 -4.87 6.28
C LYS A 17 7.03 -6.11 7.08
N LYS A 18 8.04 -5.99 7.95
CA LYS A 18 8.46 -7.11 8.78
C LYS A 18 7.40 -7.49 9.81
N GLN A 19 6.74 -6.49 10.37
CA GLN A 19 5.72 -6.71 11.40
C GLN A 19 4.40 -7.17 10.79
N HIS A 20 4.13 -6.82 9.53
CA HIS A 20 2.86 -7.11 8.88
C HIS A 20 3.07 -7.76 7.51
N PRO A 21 3.64 -8.96 7.47
CA PRO A 21 3.96 -9.60 6.18
C PRO A 21 2.72 -9.91 5.34
N LYS A 22 1.57 -10.12 5.98
CA LYS A 22 0.33 -10.41 5.26
C LYS A 22 -0.15 -9.23 4.42
N PHE A 23 0.15 -8.01 4.88
CA PHE A 23 -0.23 -6.82 4.12
C PHE A 23 0.56 -6.74 2.81
N GLY A 24 1.85 -7.01 2.85
CA GLY A 24 2.67 -7.05 1.65
C GLY A 24 2.22 -8.13 0.68
N MET A 25 1.87 -9.29 1.20
CA MET A 25 1.34 -10.39 0.39
C MET A 25 0.02 -10.00 -0.27
N PHE A 26 -0.85 -9.30 0.46
CA PHE A 26 -2.11 -8.81 -0.07
C PHE A 26 -1.89 -7.85 -1.24
N LEU A 27 -1.00 -6.85 -1.07
CA LEU A 27 -0.70 -5.89 -2.13
C LEU A 27 -0.11 -6.58 -3.36
N SER A 28 0.76 -7.55 -3.15
CA SER A 28 1.36 -8.32 -4.22
C SER A 28 0.30 -9.10 -5.00
N SER A 29 -0.61 -9.74 -4.26
CA SER A 29 -1.69 -10.52 -4.87
C SER A 29 -2.61 -9.63 -5.71
N VAL A 30 -3.00 -8.48 -5.18
CA VAL A 30 -3.84 -7.53 -5.91
C VAL A 30 -3.14 -7.06 -7.18
N SER A 31 -1.86 -6.73 -7.09
CA SER A 31 -1.09 -6.28 -8.24
C SER A 31 -0.99 -7.36 -9.32
N GLN A 32 -0.79 -8.62 -8.92
CA GLN A 32 -0.68 -9.74 -9.86
C GLN A 32 -1.99 -10.08 -10.55
N SER A 33 -3.11 -9.86 -9.88
CA SER A 33 -4.42 -10.16 -10.44
C SER A 33 -4.86 -9.18 -11.54
N GLY A 34 -4.11 -8.08 -11.70
CA GLY A 34 -4.40 -7.10 -12.74
C GLY A 34 -5.34 -6.00 -12.26
N VAL A 35 -4.78 -5.02 -11.60
CA VAL A 35 -5.54 -3.87 -11.11
C VAL A 35 -5.97 -2.99 -12.27
N ARG A 36 -7.23 -2.54 -12.26
CA ARG A 36 -7.80 -1.73 -13.34
C ARG A 36 -8.39 -0.45 -12.80
N LYS A 37 -8.40 0.56 -13.65
CA LYS A 37 -9.11 1.81 -13.36
C LYS A 37 -10.56 1.49 -13.03
N GLY A 38 -11.06 2.07 -11.96
CA GLY A 38 -12.43 1.87 -11.53
C GLY A 38 -12.60 0.78 -10.49
N ASP A 39 -11.58 -0.06 -10.28
CA ASP A 39 -11.60 -1.02 -9.18
C ASP A 39 -11.66 -0.26 -7.85
N ILE A 40 -12.23 -0.90 -6.85
CA ILE A 40 -12.42 -0.26 -5.54
C ILE A 40 -11.59 -0.98 -4.50
N LEU A 41 -10.78 -0.19 -3.78
CA LEU A 41 -10.07 -0.66 -2.60
C LEU A 41 -10.83 -0.17 -1.38
N GLU A 42 -11.35 -1.09 -0.58
CA GLU A 42 -12.05 -0.76 0.65
C GLU A 42 -11.09 -0.93 1.82
N VAL A 43 -10.98 0.12 2.64
CA VAL A 43 -10.14 0.11 3.83
C VAL A 43 -11.02 0.28 5.05
N LYS A 44 -10.93 -0.64 5.99
CA LYS A 44 -11.69 -0.58 7.22
C LYS A 44 -10.74 -0.41 8.40
N TYR A 45 -10.99 0.62 9.19
CA TYR A 45 -10.24 0.89 10.40
C TYR A 45 -11.10 0.49 11.60
N LYS A 46 -10.53 -0.34 12.46
CA LYS A 46 -11.18 -0.76 13.70
C LYS A 46 -10.32 -0.32 14.87
N ALA A 47 -10.82 0.59 15.68
CA ALA A 47 -10.14 1.00 16.88
C ALA A 47 -10.35 -0.05 17.98
N GLU A 48 -9.41 -0.12 18.91
CA GLU A 48 -9.49 -1.07 20.02
C GLU A 48 -10.73 -0.81 20.89
N ASP A 49 -11.17 0.45 20.98
CA ASP A 49 -12.35 0.83 21.75
C ASP A 49 -13.68 0.57 21.05
N GLY A 50 -13.65 -0.03 19.87
CA GLY A 50 -14.85 -0.42 19.13
C GLY A 50 -15.28 0.54 18.04
N ARG A 51 -14.65 1.72 17.92
CA ARG A 51 -14.96 2.63 16.82
C ARG A 51 -14.53 2.04 15.49
N GLU A 52 -15.29 2.32 14.45
CA GLU A 52 -14.95 1.84 13.11
C GLU A 52 -15.06 2.97 12.10
N SER A 53 -14.20 2.94 11.09
CA SER A 53 -14.26 3.85 9.96
C SER A 53 -13.98 3.07 8.68
N VAL A 54 -14.69 3.42 7.61
CA VAL A 54 -14.51 2.77 6.31
C VAL A 54 -14.23 3.83 5.26
N ALA A 55 -13.26 3.57 4.42
CA ALA A 55 -12.97 4.42 3.28
C ALA A 55 -12.92 3.56 2.02
N ASN A 56 -13.51 4.06 0.95
CA ASN A 56 -13.47 3.41 -0.35
C ASN A 56 -12.62 4.25 -1.28
N ILE A 57 -11.63 3.61 -1.90
CA ILE A 57 -10.74 4.26 -2.85
C ILE A 57 -11.04 3.70 -4.22
N LYS A 58 -11.60 4.53 -5.09
CA LYS A 58 -11.81 4.14 -6.49
C LYS A 58 -10.53 4.43 -7.25
N LEU A 59 -9.92 3.40 -7.80
CA LEU A 59 -8.61 3.52 -8.41
C LEU A 59 -8.67 4.33 -9.70
N THR A 60 -7.75 5.28 -9.80
CA THR A 60 -7.56 6.12 -10.98
C THR A 60 -6.38 5.61 -11.80
N ASP A 61 -6.19 6.17 -12.99
CA ASP A 61 -5.02 5.86 -13.80
C ASP A 61 -3.72 6.16 -13.05
N ASP A 62 -3.69 7.27 -12.30
CA ASP A 62 -2.52 7.63 -11.52
C ASP A 62 -2.26 6.61 -10.40
N ASP A 63 -3.31 6.08 -9.78
CA ASP A 63 -3.16 5.05 -8.76
C ASP A 63 -2.54 3.78 -9.33
N ILE A 64 -2.98 3.40 -10.53
CA ILE A 64 -2.43 2.23 -11.22
C ILE A 64 -0.93 2.42 -11.47
N GLU A 65 -0.56 3.60 -11.93
CA GLU A 65 0.85 3.92 -12.18
C GLU A 65 1.66 3.84 -10.88
N THR A 66 1.12 4.38 -9.79
CA THR A 66 1.77 4.33 -8.49
C THR A 66 2.02 2.88 -8.05
N LEU A 67 1.01 2.03 -8.18
CA LEU A 67 1.14 0.63 -7.82
C LEU A 67 2.20 -0.08 -8.66
N ASN A 68 2.24 0.23 -9.96
CA ASN A 68 3.25 -0.34 -10.85
C ASN A 68 4.66 0.10 -10.46
N MET A 69 4.82 1.37 -10.08
CA MET A 69 6.11 1.88 -9.62
C MET A 69 6.57 1.17 -8.34
N LEU A 70 5.65 0.96 -7.40
CA LEU A 70 5.97 0.25 -6.16
C LEU A 70 6.36 -1.20 -6.44
N LYS A 71 5.67 -1.85 -7.37
CA LYS A 71 5.99 -3.20 -7.78
C LYS A 71 7.38 -3.29 -8.38
N ASN A 72 7.74 -2.32 -9.24
CA ASN A 72 9.05 -2.30 -9.89
C ASN A 72 10.17 -2.05 -8.89
N MET A 73 9.97 -1.16 -7.93
CA MET A 73 10.94 -0.94 -6.86
C MET A 73 11.22 -2.22 -6.11
N ARG A 74 10.17 -2.99 -5.84
CA ARG A 74 10.27 -4.23 -5.10
C ARG A 74 11.09 -5.27 -5.87
N ASN A 75 10.93 -5.29 -7.20
CA ASN A 75 11.61 -6.24 -8.07
C ASN A 75 13.08 -5.89 -8.32
N ASN A 76 13.48 -4.66 -8.03
CA ASN A 76 14.84 -4.18 -8.29
C ASN A 76 15.76 -4.29 -7.07
N GLN A 77 15.34 -4.94 -6.04
CA GLN A 77 16.15 -5.15 -4.84
C GLN A 77 16.89 -6.47 -4.88
#